data_bd764664133353092b296aa011d0659e
#
_entry.id   bd764664133353092b296aa011d0659e
#
_cell.length_a   1.000
_cell.length_b   1.000
_cell.length_c   1.000
_cell.angle_alpha   90.00
_cell.angle_beta   90.00
_cell.angle_gamma   90.00
#
_symmetry.space_group_name_H-M   'P 1'
#
loop_
_entity.id
_entity.type
_entity.pdbx_description
1 polymer ?
#
loop_
_entity_poly.entity_id
_entity_poly.type
_entity_poly.pdbx_seq_one_letter_code
_entity_poly.pdbx_strand_id
1 'polypeptide(L)'
;PLYSSAASDVYKRQLKEGSIEGILNDFFDEILKNLNSARLNFQKSGDEKNYLTEVKNITGNSIIDGDLINYGNLKENEFKDKIKSIFSDKKNSRIKILGKDQNDILEKKIFLQIIDFSWRSHLQYLEQLRQVIGLRQYGQKDPLSEFKKEAFILFEGLLSKIKKDVIKLLLNL
;
A
#
# COMPACT_ATOMS: atom_id res chain seq x y z
N PRO A 1 3.28 -23.65 1.82
CA PRO A 1 3.15 -23.06 0.49
C PRO A 1 1.68 -22.79 0.10
N LEU A 2 0.69 -23.53 0.67
CA LEU A 2 -0.73 -23.44 0.26
C LEU A 2 -1.42 -22.11 0.66
N TYR A 3 -1.04 -21.49 1.77
CA TYR A 3 -1.68 -20.22 2.21
C TYR A 3 -1.25 -19.03 1.37
N SER A 4 -0.09 -19.08 0.76
CA SER A 4 0.46 -17.97 0.02
C SER A 4 -0.12 -17.86 -1.40
N SER A 5 -0.37 -18.96 -2.09
CA SER A 5 -1.06 -18.95 -3.39
C SER A 5 -2.53 -18.56 -3.24
N ALA A 6 -3.20 -19.01 -2.16
CA ALA A 6 -4.60 -18.73 -1.91
C ALA A 6 -4.90 -17.22 -1.78
N ALA A 7 -4.06 -16.44 -1.11
CA ALA A 7 -4.30 -15.00 -0.98
C ALA A 7 -4.15 -14.26 -2.32
N SER A 8 -3.12 -14.59 -3.12
CA SER A 8 -2.99 -14.05 -4.48
C SER A 8 -4.19 -14.46 -5.36
N ASP A 9 -4.65 -15.70 -5.24
CA ASP A 9 -5.79 -16.20 -6.00
C ASP A 9 -7.11 -15.57 -5.57
N VAL A 10 -7.28 -15.23 -4.28
CA VAL A 10 -8.44 -14.49 -3.78
C VAL A 10 -8.50 -13.11 -4.40
N TYR A 11 -7.40 -12.33 -4.39
CA TYR A 11 -7.37 -11.03 -5.05
C TYR A 11 -7.58 -11.13 -6.57
N LYS A 12 -6.98 -12.13 -7.21
CA LYS A 12 -7.17 -12.38 -8.66
C LYS A 12 -8.61 -12.77 -8.99
N ARG A 13 -9.28 -13.54 -8.10
CA ARG A 13 -10.69 -13.91 -8.26
C ARG A 13 -11.61 -12.72 -8.05
N GLN A 14 -11.40 -11.92 -7.02
CA GLN A 14 -12.16 -10.68 -6.80
C GLN A 14 -12.07 -9.72 -8.00
N LEU A 15 -10.91 -9.68 -8.68
CA LEU A 15 -10.73 -8.91 -9.91
C LEU A 15 -11.44 -9.49 -11.13
N LYS A 16 -11.71 -10.78 -11.15
CA LYS A 16 -12.49 -11.41 -12.24
C LYS A 16 -13.98 -11.22 -12.06
N GLU A 17 -14.46 -11.18 -10.83
CA GLU A 17 -15.88 -11.20 -10.46
C GLU A 17 -16.42 -9.82 -10.03
N GLY A 18 -15.54 -8.86 -9.69
CA GLY A 18 -15.91 -7.57 -9.11
C GLY A 18 -15.29 -6.35 -9.80
N SER A 19 -15.81 -5.19 -9.47
CA SER A 19 -15.22 -3.91 -9.85
C SER A 19 -13.93 -3.68 -9.06
N ILE A 20 -12.84 -3.39 -9.77
CA ILE A 20 -11.56 -2.98 -9.16
C ILE A 20 -11.73 -1.71 -8.29
N GLU A 21 -12.72 -0.91 -8.60
CA GLU A 21 -13.01 0.35 -7.91
C GLU A 21 -13.27 0.15 -6.41
N GLY A 22 -14.01 -0.90 -6.02
CA GLY A 22 -14.23 -1.23 -4.60
C GLY A 22 -12.93 -1.52 -3.87
N ILE A 23 -12.06 -2.36 -4.49
CA ILE A 23 -10.76 -2.71 -3.91
C ILE A 23 -9.86 -1.48 -3.78
N LEU A 24 -9.83 -0.62 -4.78
CA LEU A 24 -9.02 0.61 -4.75
C LEU A 24 -9.54 1.60 -3.69
N ASN A 25 -10.83 1.69 -3.49
CA ASN A 25 -11.43 2.51 -2.43
C ASN A 25 -11.06 2.00 -1.04
N ASP A 26 -11.11 0.68 -0.81
CA ASP A 26 -10.69 0.07 0.46
C ASP A 26 -9.19 0.34 0.72
N PHE A 27 -8.35 0.20 -0.31
CA PHE A 27 -6.93 0.51 -0.21
C PHE A 27 -6.69 1.98 0.12
N PHE A 28 -7.42 2.86 -0.55
CA PHE A 28 -7.31 4.29 -0.33
C PHE A 28 -7.74 4.69 1.09
N ASP A 29 -8.83 4.12 1.60
CA ASP A 29 -9.30 4.41 2.97
C ASP A 29 -8.28 3.97 4.04
N GLU A 30 -7.59 2.85 3.84
CA GLU A 30 -6.52 2.43 4.73
C GLU A 30 -5.29 3.36 4.63
N ILE A 31 -4.92 3.74 3.42
CA ILE A 31 -3.84 4.71 3.19
C ILE A 31 -4.17 6.07 3.82
N LEU A 32 -5.43 6.50 3.74
CA LEU A 32 -5.88 7.73 4.37
C LEU A 32 -5.75 7.70 5.90
N LYS A 33 -5.97 6.54 6.54
CA LYS A 33 -5.69 6.36 7.97
C LYS A 33 -4.20 6.51 8.28
N ASN A 34 -3.33 5.92 7.47
CA ASN A 34 -1.88 6.04 7.64
C ASN A 34 -1.40 7.49 7.46
N LEU A 35 -1.92 8.19 6.45
CA LEU A 35 -1.62 9.62 6.23
C LEU A 35 -2.11 10.48 7.40
N ASN A 36 -3.29 10.19 7.96
CA ASN A 36 -3.78 10.91 9.14
C ASN A 36 -2.91 10.64 10.37
N SER A 37 -2.38 9.44 10.54
CA SER A 37 -1.44 9.13 11.61
C SER A 37 -0.14 9.93 11.48
N ALA A 38 0.43 10.02 10.26
CA ALA A 38 1.59 10.86 9.99
C ALA A 38 1.31 12.35 10.30
N ARG A 39 0.12 12.85 9.92
CA ARG A 39 -0.34 14.20 10.26
C ARG A 39 -0.40 14.44 11.77
N LEU A 40 -0.98 13.50 12.53
CA LEU A 40 -1.07 13.61 13.99
C LEU A 40 0.32 13.60 14.66
N ASN A 41 1.24 12.79 14.15
CA ASN A 41 2.63 12.78 14.61
C ASN A 41 3.31 14.13 14.33
N PHE A 42 3.11 14.69 13.15
CA PHE A 42 3.62 16.01 12.79
C PHE A 42 3.08 17.12 13.72
N GLN A 43 1.77 17.13 13.96
CA GLN A 43 1.17 18.13 14.86
C GLN A 43 1.68 18.05 16.31
N LYS A 44 2.14 16.87 16.76
CA LYS A 44 2.72 16.67 18.08
C LYS A 44 4.21 17.01 18.14
N SER A 45 4.97 16.66 17.12
CA SER A 45 6.43 16.75 17.12
C SER A 45 6.96 18.05 16.49
N GLY A 46 6.22 18.63 15.54
CA GLY A 46 6.68 19.72 14.69
C GLY A 46 7.75 19.30 13.66
N ASP A 47 8.03 18.00 13.51
CA ASP A 47 9.08 17.48 12.62
C ASP A 47 8.56 17.41 11.17
N GLU A 48 8.73 18.52 10.44
CA GLU A 48 8.34 18.65 9.03
C GLU A 48 9.07 17.64 8.14
N LYS A 49 10.35 17.40 8.39
CA LYS A 49 11.17 16.52 7.55
C LYS A 49 10.69 15.08 7.63
N ASN A 50 10.43 14.59 8.83
CA ASN A 50 9.88 13.25 9.02
C ASN A 50 8.48 13.12 8.39
N TYR A 51 7.61 14.12 8.62
CA TYR A 51 6.28 14.17 8.05
C TYR A 51 6.30 14.11 6.51
N LEU A 52 7.11 14.95 5.86
CA LEU A 52 7.25 14.95 4.41
C LEU A 52 7.77 13.61 3.89
N THR A 53 8.73 13.00 4.60
CA THR A 53 9.26 11.69 4.23
C THR A 53 8.19 10.61 4.33
N GLU A 54 7.42 10.55 5.41
CA GLU A 54 6.34 9.57 5.61
C GLU A 54 5.25 9.73 4.55
N VAL A 55 4.78 10.96 4.31
CA VAL A 55 3.72 11.22 3.34
C VAL A 55 4.19 10.95 1.91
N LYS A 56 5.39 11.36 1.52
CA LYS A 56 5.95 11.08 0.19
C LYS A 56 6.21 9.60 -0.06
N ASN A 57 6.52 8.83 0.96
CA ASN A 57 6.61 7.38 0.83
C ASN A 57 5.29 6.75 0.37
N ILE A 58 4.17 7.40 0.68
CA ILE A 58 2.81 6.95 0.32
C ILE A 58 2.32 7.63 -0.97
N THR A 59 2.45 8.95 -1.06
CA THR A 59 1.88 9.74 -2.18
C THR A 59 2.83 9.94 -3.36
N GLY A 60 4.12 9.65 -3.18
CA GLY A 60 5.14 10.02 -4.16
C GLY A 60 5.32 11.53 -4.23
N ASN A 61 5.55 12.03 -5.43
CA ASN A 61 5.74 13.45 -5.70
C ASN A 61 4.48 14.13 -6.28
N SER A 62 3.32 13.50 -6.12
CA SER A 62 2.05 14.00 -6.66
C SER A 62 1.57 15.30 -6.01
N ILE A 63 2.08 15.63 -4.83
CA ILE A 63 1.74 16.83 -4.06
C ILE A 63 3.02 17.57 -3.72
N ILE A 64 3.00 18.91 -3.84
CA ILE A 64 4.14 19.79 -3.55
C ILE A 64 4.37 19.88 -2.02
N ASP A 65 5.62 19.97 -1.59
CA ASP A 65 6.02 19.97 -0.17
C ASP A 65 5.34 21.07 0.66
N GLY A 66 5.25 22.28 0.10
CA GLY A 66 4.57 23.38 0.77
C GLY A 66 3.08 23.13 1.01
N ASP A 67 2.40 22.49 0.05
CA ASP A 67 1.01 22.08 0.21
C ASP A 67 0.86 20.97 1.26
N LEU A 68 1.78 20.00 1.28
CA LEU A 68 1.77 18.93 2.27
C LEU A 68 1.90 19.47 3.70
N ILE A 69 2.80 20.43 3.94
CA ILE A 69 2.96 21.08 5.24
C ILE A 69 1.67 21.81 5.64
N ASN A 70 1.08 22.55 4.71
CA ASN A 70 -0.20 23.23 4.94
C ASN A 70 -1.30 22.24 5.31
N TYR A 71 -1.40 21.11 4.58
CA TYR A 71 -2.39 20.07 4.88
C TYR A 71 -2.13 19.39 6.21
N GLY A 72 -0.87 19.23 6.62
CA GLY A 72 -0.50 18.71 7.93
C GLY A 72 -1.08 19.50 9.11
N ASN A 73 -1.30 20.80 8.93
CA ASN A 73 -1.87 21.70 9.92
C ASN A 73 -3.41 21.73 9.95
N LEU A 74 -4.08 21.11 8.98
CA LEU A 74 -5.54 21.07 8.91
C LEU A 74 -6.15 20.17 9.99
N LYS A 75 -7.44 20.36 10.27
CA LYS A 75 -8.23 19.41 11.07
C LYS A 75 -8.39 18.09 10.32
N GLU A 76 -8.69 17.03 11.04
CA GLU A 76 -8.75 15.67 10.48
C GLU A 76 -9.68 15.55 9.27
N ASN A 77 -10.90 16.09 9.39
CA ASN A 77 -11.87 16.00 8.29
C ASN A 77 -11.43 16.81 7.07
N GLU A 78 -10.95 18.03 7.27
CA GLU A 78 -10.44 18.89 6.19
C GLU A 78 -9.24 18.25 5.48
N PHE A 79 -8.33 17.64 6.24
CA PHE A 79 -7.21 16.90 5.70
C PHE A 79 -7.67 15.71 4.85
N LYS A 80 -8.57 14.89 5.39
CA LYS A 80 -9.12 13.72 4.67
C LYS A 80 -9.83 14.14 3.38
N ASP A 81 -10.65 15.17 3.44
CA ASP A 81 -11.38 15.68 2.27
C ASP A 81 -10.42 16.22 1.21
N LYS A 82 -9.36 16.91 1.63
CA LYS A 82 -8.33 17.42 0.72
C LYS A 82 -7.60 16.30 -0.01
N ILE A 83 -7.17 15.26 0.72
CA ILE A 83 -6.49 14.11 0.12
C ILE A 83 -7.45 13.33 -0.81
N LYS A 84 -8.71 13.17 -0.42
CA LYS A 84 -9.75 12.55 -1.29
C LYS A 84 -9.97 13.34 -2.57
N SER A 85 -10.04 14.66 -2.48
CA SER A 85 -10.17 15.54 -3.67
C SER A 85 -9.00 15.32 -4.63
N ILE A 86 -7.76 15.34 -4.13
CA ILE A 86 -6.56 15.13 -4.96
C ILE A 86 -6.62 13.78 -5.69
N PHE A 87 -6.98 12.70 -4.98
CA PHE A 87 -7.10 11.38 -5.59
C PHE A 87 -8.18 11.34 -6.68
N SER A 88 -9.35 11.93 -6.38
CA SER A 88 -10.47 12.01 -7.33
C SER A 88 -10.13 12.85 -8.56
N ASP A 89 -9.46 13.99 -8.37
CA ASP A 89 -9.06 14.89 -9.47
C ASP A 89 -8.04 14.22 -10.40
N LYS A 90 -7.10 13.47 -9.85
CA LYS A 90 -6.15 12.65 -10.63
C LYS A 90 -6.87 11.57 -11.43
N LYS A 91 -7.80 10.82 -10.81
CA LYS A 91 -8.62 9.82 -11.49
C LYS A 91 -9.44 10.44 -12.61
N ASN A 92 -10.13 11.55 -12.33
CA ASN A 92 -10.96 12.26 -13.30
C ASN A 92 -10.15 12.79 -14.48
N SER A 93 -8.94 13.30 -14.22
CA SER A 93 -8.03 13.75 -15.28
C SER A 93 -7.62 12.61 -16.20
N ARG A 94 -7.29 11.43 -15.66
CA ARG A 94 -7.00 10.24 -16.47
C ARG A 94 -8.20 9.78 -17.29
N ILE A 95 -9.40 9.78 -16.68
CA ILE A 95 -10.64 9.41 -17.39
C ILE A 95 -10.94 10.37 -18.54
N LYS A 96 -10.69 11.67 -18.36
CA LYS A 96 -10.85 12.66 -19.44
C LYS A 96 -9.93 12.41 -20.65
N ILE A 97 -8.72 11.91 -20.39
CA ILE A 97 -7.72 11.64 -21.44
C ILE A 97 -7.98 10.28 -22.09
N LEU A 98 -8.22 9.25 -21.31
CA LEU A 98 -8.25 7.85 -21.77
C LEU A 98 -9.66 7.33 -22.06
N GLY A 99 -10.69 7.95 -21.47
CA GLY A 99 -12.02 7.36 -21.32
C GLY A 99 -12.12 6.38 -20.16
N LYS A 100 -13.34 6.16 -19.66
CA LYS A 100 -13.57 5.34 -18.47
C LYS A 100 -13.08 3.90 -18.62
N ASP A 101 -13.43 3.25 -19.72
CA ASP A 101 -13.09 1.82 -19.96
C ASP A 101 -11.58 1.59 -20.01
N GLN A 102 -10.85 2.47 -20.70
CA GLN A 102 -9.39 2.37 -20.78
C GLN A 102 -8.71 2.68 -19.43
N ASN A 103 -9.26 3.63 -18.65
CA ASN A 103 -8.77 3.88 -17.30
C ASN A 103 -8.96 2.65 -16.40
N ASP A 104 -10.11 1.98 -16.46
CA ASP A 104 -10.39 0.78 -15.65
C ASP A 104 -9.45 -0.38 -16.04
N ILE A 105 -9.17 -0.55 -17.33
CA ILE A 105 -8.19 -1.53 -17.81
C ILE A 105 -6.79 -1.18 -17.30
N LEU A 106 -6.40 0.09 -17.34
CA LEU A 106 -5.11 0.57 -16.85
C LEU A 106 -4.96 0.30 -15.35
N GLU A 107 -5.93 0.71 -14.54
CA GLU A 107 -5.93 0.50 -13.09
C GLU A 107 -5.83 -0.99 -12.74
N LYS A 108 -6.57 -1.85 -13.44
CA LYS A 108 -6.51 -3.30 -13.28
C LYS A 108 -5.14 -3.87 -13.64
N LYS A 109 -4.54 -3.40 -14.74
CA LYS A 109 -3.21 -3.83 -15.17
C LYS A 109 -2.14 -3.47 -14.16
N ILE A 110 -2.16 -2.24 -13.64
CA ILE A 110 -1.23 -1.75 -12.62
C ILE A 110 -1.36 -2.60 -11.36
N PHE A 111 -2.57 -2.80 -10.89
CA PHE A 111 -2.86 -3.60 -9.71
C PHE A 111 -2.28 -5.02 -9.83
N LEU A 112 -2.55 -5.70 -10.96
CA LEU A 112 -2.05 -7.05 -11.21
C LEU A 112 -0.51 -7.10 -11.27
N GLN A 113 0.13 -6.13 -11.93
CA GLN A 113 1.59 -6.07 -12.03
C GLN A 113 2.25 -5.88 -10.65
N ILE A 114 1.69 -5.02 -9.80
CA ILE A 114 2.21 -4.79 -8.45
C ILE A 114 2.04 -6.05 -7.59
N ILE A 115 0.88 -6.71 -7.66
CA ILE A 115 0.68 -7.96 -6.93
C ILE A 115 1.67 -9.02 -7.40
N ASP A 116 1.79 -9.26 -8.70
CA ASP A 116 2.65 -10.32 -9.23
C ASP A 116 4.13 -10.08 -8.87
N PHE A 117 4.60 -8.84 -8.95
CA PHE A 117 5.96 -8.48 -8.56
C PHE A 117 6.20 -8.65 -7.05
N SER A 118 5.32 -8.08 -6.23
CA SER A 118 5.46 -8.11 -4.77
C SER A 118 5.33 -9.53 -4.24
N TRP A 119 4.44 -10.33 -4.83
CA TRP A 119 4.25 -11.72 -4.48
C TRP A 119 5.47 -12.58 -4.78
N ARG A 120 6.08 -12.41 -5.96
CA ARG A 120 7.29 -13.12 -6.34
C ARG A 120 8.44 -12.81 -5.37
N SER A 121 8.61 -11.55 -5.02
CA SER A 121 9.61 -11.14 -4.03
C SER A 121 9.34 -11.75 -2.66
N HIS A 122 8.08 -11.79 -2.23
CA HIS A 122 7.68 -12.40 -0.96
C HIS A 122 8.01 -13.90 -0.90
N LEU A 123 7.76 -14.64 -1.98
CA LEU A 123 8.11 -16.06 -2.05
C LEU A 123 9.62 -16.29 -1.91
N GLN A 124 10.44 -15.42 -2.51
CA GLN A 124 11.90 -15.47 -2.35
C GLN A 124 12.31 -15.21 -0.91
N TYR A 125 11.70 -14.23 -0.22
CA TYR A 125 11.96 -13.97 1.19
C TYR A 125 11.56 -15.15 2.08
N LEU A 126 10.41 -15.77 1.84
CA LEU A 126 9.99 -16.95 2.59
C LEU A 126 10.94 -18.12 2.41
N GLU A 127 11.47 -18.33 1.21
CA GLU A 127 12.47 -19.38 0.95
C GLU A 127 13.78 -19.10 1.70
N GLN A 128 14.26 -17.85 1.67
CA GLN A 128 15.44 -17.45 2.45
C GLN A 128 15.21 -17.61 3.96
N LEU A 129 14.05 -17.20 4.46
CA LEU A 129 13.67 -17.38 5.86
C LEU A 129 13.70 -18.85 6.25
N ARG A 130 13.15 -19.74 5.40
CA ARG A 130 13.15 -21.19 5.65
C ARG A 130 14.57 -21.77 5.80
N GLN A 131 15.51 -21.30 4.98
CA GLN A 131 16.90 -21.75 5.06
C GLN A 131 17.58 -21.29 6.34
N VAL A 132 17.36 -20.05 6.77
CA VAL A 132 18.01 -19.44 7.94
C VAL A 132 17.39 -19.89 9.25
N ILE A 133 16.08 -20.13 9.29
CA ILE A 133 15.35 -20.45 10.52
C ILE A 133 15.83 -21.77 11.15
N GLY A 134 16.28 -22.73 10.31
CA GLY A 134 16.84 -24.00 10.76
C GLY A 134 18.08 -23.86 11.64
N LEU A 135 18.85 -22.78 11.45
CA LEU A 135 20.03 -22.48 12.25
C LEU A 135 19.69 -22.02 13.67
N ARG A 136 18.46 -21.58 13.92
CA ARG A 136 18.00 -21.12 15.25
C ARG A 136 17.68 -22.26 16.23
N GLN A 137 17.72 -23.51 15.77
CA GLN A 137 17.59 -24.68 16.67
C GLN A 137 18.60 -24.68 17.79
N TYR A 138 19.79 -24.13 17.57
CA TYR A 138 20.84 -24.02 18.59
C TYR A 138 20.46 -23.10 19.77
N GLY A 139 19.40 -22.28 19.63
CA GLY A 139 18.88 -21.37 20.67
C GLY A 139 17.67 -21.89 21.46
N GLN A 140 17.38 -23.20 21.43
CA GLN A 140 16.23 -23.84 22.11
C GLN A 140 14.86 -23.29 21.69
N LYS A 141 14.76 -22.66 20.53
CA LYS A 141 13.48 -22.19 19.96
C LYS A 141 12.97 -23.19 18.93
N ASP A 142 11.66 -23.41 18.93
CA ASP A 142 11.02 -24.24 17.90
C ASP A 142 11.05 -23.53 16.55
N PRO A 143 11.82 -24.06 15.55
CA PRO A 143 11.98 -23.40 14.25
C PRO A 143 10.65 -23.22 13.51
N LEU A 144 9.72 -24.14 13.68
CA LEU A 144 8.40 -24.07 13.02
C LEU A 144 7.57 -22.90 13.55
N SER A 145 7.56 -22.71 14.87
CA SER A 145 6.86 -21.58 15.50
C SER A 145 7.47 -20.25 15.13
N GLU A 146 8.79 -20.15 15.10
CA GLU A 146 9.51 -18.94 14.67
C GLU A 146 9.24 -18.64 13.19
N PHE A 147 9.29 -19.65 12.32
CA PHE A 147 8.96 -19.50 10.90
C PHE A 147 7.52 -18.95 10.72
N LYS A 148 6.54 -19.52 11.41
CA LYS A 148 5.15 -19.08 11.32
C LYS A 148 4.97 -17.63 11.73
N LYS A 149 5.61 -17.21 12.82
CA LYS A 149 5.55 -15.82 13.30
C LYS A 149 6.16 -14.83 12.30
N GLU A 150 7.38 -15.12 11.83
CA GLU A 150 8.07 -14.24 10.88
C GLU A 150 7.40 -14.23 9.52
N ALA A 151 6.92 -15.37 9.02
CA ALA A 151 6.16 -15.45 7.79
C ALA A 151 4.85 -14.66 7.85
N PHE A 152 4.18 -14.64 9.00
CA PHE A 152 2.98 -13.83 9.21
C PHE A 152 3.31 -12.33 9.15
N ILE A 153 4.35 -11.88 9.84
CA ILE A 153 4.81 -10.48 9.83
C ILE A 153 5.19 -10.05 8.41
N LEU A 154 5.91 -10.90 7.68
CA LEU A 154 6.28 -10.65 6.29
C LEU A 154 5.05 -10.53 5.38
N PHE A 155 4.02 -11.34 5.62
CA PHE A 155 2.78 -11.31 4.86
C PHE A 155 1.96 -10.03 5.13
N GLU A 156 1.82 -9.62 6.38
CA GLU A 156 1.19 -8.34 6.75
C GLU A 156 1.92 -7.15 6.11
N GLY A 157 3.26 -7.18 6.15
CA GLY A 157 4.10 -6.18 5.49
C GLY A 157 3.92 -6.16 3.97
N LEU A 158 3.77 -7.32 3.34
CA LEU A 158 3.47 -7.45 1.91
C LEU A 158 2.15 -6.78 1.56
N LEU A 159 1.07 -7.07 2.29
CA LEU A 159 -0.25 -6.49 2.03
C LEU A 159 -0.22 -4.97 2.16
N SER A 160 0.40 -4.45 3.23
CA SER A 160 0.56 -3.01 3.44
C SER A 160 1.37 -2.36 2.30
N LYS A 161 2.44 -3.01 1.85
CA LYS A 161 3.27 -2.53 0.74
C LYS A 161 2.50 -2.48 -0.58
N ILE A 162 1.76 -3.54 -0.92
CA ILE A 162 0.95 -3.59 -2.14
C ILE A 162 -0.04 -2.41 -2.17
N LYS A 163 -0.77 -2.17 -1.07
CA LYS A 163 -1.73 -1.07 -0.97
C LYS A 163 -1.07 0.29 -1.22
N LYS A 164 0.08 0.53 -0.59
CA LYS A 164 0.86 1.77 -0.77
C LYS A 164 1.34 1.93 -2.21
N ASP A 165 1.94 0.90 -2.77
CA ASP A 165 2.53 0.97 -4.11
C ASP A 165 1.46 1.20 -5.19
N VAL A 166 0.28 0.57 -5.06
CA VAL A 166 -0.86 0.78 -5.96
C VAL A 166 -1.35 2.24 -5.89
N ILE A 167 -1.66 2.74 -4.70
CA ILE A 167 -2.17 4.11 -4.52
C ILE A 167 -1.11 5.13 -4.94
N LYS A 168 0.16 4.92 -4.55
CA LYS A 168 1.27 5.78 -4.96
C LYS A 168 1.39 5.88 -6.48
N LEU A 169 1.33 4.75 -7.18
CA LEU A 169 1.44 4.75 -8.64
C LEU A 169 0.25 5.45 -9.27
N LEU A 170 -0.98 5.18 -8.81
CA LEU A 170 -2.19 5.82 -9.33
C LEU A 170 -2.24 7.34 -9.10
N LEU A 171 -1.62 7.83 -8.04
CA LEU A 171 -1.50 9.28 -7.78
C LEU A 171 -0.48 9.98 -8.68
N ASN A 172 0.52 9.26 -9.19
CA ASN A 172 1.64 9.84 -9.96
C ASN A 172 1.53 9.58 -11.48
N LEU A 173 0.42 9.01 -11.93
CA LEU A 173 0.02 8.93 -13.32
C LEU A 173 -0.70 10.22 -13.71
#